data_c9f845154954fc44859ecab133616c8b
#
_entry.id   c9f845154954fc44859ecab133616c8b
#
_cell.length_a   1.000
_cell.length_b   1.000
_cell.length_c   1.000
_cell.angle_alpha   90.00
_cell.angle_beta   90.00
_cell.angle_gamma   90.00
#
_symmetry.space_group_name_H-M   'P 1'
#
loop_
_entity.id
_entity.type
_entity.pdbx_description
1 polymer ?
#
loop_
_entity_poly.entity_id
_entity_poly.type
_entity_poly.pdbx_seq_one_letter_code
_entity_poly.pdbx_strand_id
1 'polypeptide(L)'
;MLKQLSKILIFIFVIPSYCFGQETDSGPGYQMIMMNNPAFSGSEGDGVLRLSYLNFYPGNNYNLHSVYFSYDSYVPALHGGAGFYLSDDYLGGIVNDLRGGLSYAYFLQAGKDLFINAGLSASVYHRGFSFENAIFPDQIDEFGVVSWSTNEILPTSGQTVFDIGAGFLFISGKYFGGFSINHLAEPDLSATGSSNERLKRKLLLHLAGELNLSKTQSLKIRPLGFLGLQGGFLSAGAGAVLESNYLSVNAIILGDNGKNMNIQTGFSFKGGKVSVYYNYRFNIVSGNKLMPLSLLHQTGLAFILNNVEKRNLIKTINFPIL
;
A
#
# COMPACT_ATOMS: atom_id res chain seq x y z
N MET A 1 7.00 -22.66 25.99
CA MET A 1 6.96 -21.87 24.74
C MET A 1 5.71 -20.99 24.61
N LEU A 2 4.49 -21.48 24.71
CA LEU A 2 3.27 -20.65 24.61
C LEU A 2 3.19 -19.48 25.61
N LYS A 3 3.62 -19.65 26.87
CA LYS A 3 3.62 -18.57 27.88
C LYS A 3 4.64 -17.45 27.62
N GLN A 4 5.68 -17.71 26.84
CA GLN A 4 6.63 -16.65 26.44
C GLN A 4 6.15 -15.91 25.17
N LEU A 5 5.50 -16.61 24.25
CA LEU A 5 4.83 -15.95 23.11
C LEU A 5 3.73 -14.99 23.56
N SER A 6 2.93 -15.36 24.58
CA SER A 6 1.89 -14.46 25.09
C SER A 6 2.45 -13.19 25.73
N LYS A 7 3.64 -13.26 26.36
CA LYS A 7 4.30 -12.07 26.92
C LYS A 7 4.89 -11.15 25.83
N ILE A 8 5.38 -11.71 24.75
CA ILE A 8 5.87 -10.94 23.59
C ILE A 8 4.68 -10.27 22.88
N LEU A 9 3.56 -10.97 22.73
CA LEU A 9 2.33 -10.39 22.14
C LEU A 9 1.77 -9.23 22.98
N ILE A 10 1.84 -9.31 24.32
CA ILE A 10 1.37 -8.25 25.23
C ILE A 10 2.30 -7.05 25.21
N PHE A 11 3.62 -7.23 25.02
CA PHE A 11 4.58 -6.12 24.98
C PHE A 11 4.45 -5.24 23.71
N ILE A 12 3.92 -5.79 22.62
CA ILE A 12 3.65 -5.05 21.38
C ILE A 12 2.45 -4.08 21.54
N PHE A 13 1.55 -4.32 22.52
CA PHE A 13 0.34 -3.51 22.71
C PHE A 13 0.47 -2.32 23.67
N VAL A 14 1.63 -2.10 24.32
CA VAL A 14 1.83 -1.06 25.34
C VAL A 14 2.70 0.10 24.83
N ILE A 15 2.68 0.42 23.55
CA ILE A 15 3.32 1.64 23.04
C ILE A 15 2.34 2.80 23.17
N PRO A 16 2.68 3.91 23.87
CA PRO A 16 1.80 5.07 23.98
C PRO A 16 1.57 5.68 22.60
N SER A 17 0.32 5.75 22.22
CA SER A 17 -0.12 6.10 20.87
C SER A 17 -0.21 7.61 20.71
N TYR A 18 0.86 8.26 20.28
CA TYR A 18 0.75 9.51 19.54
C TYR A 18 0.55 9.13 18.07
N CYS A 19 -0.69 9.11 17.60
CA CYS A 19 -1.01 8.75 16.23
C CYS A 19 -0.85 9.98 15.34
N PHE A 20 0.26 10.05 14.62
CA PHE A 20 0.45 10.97 13.52
C PHE A 20 0.36 10.16 12.22
N GLY A 21 -0.87 9.97 11.72
CA GLY A 21 -1.07 9.38 10.39
C GLY A 21 -0.55 10.34 9.32
N GLN A 22 0.35 9.87 8.45
CA GLN A 22 0.98 10.69 7.42
C GLN A 22 0.66 10.24 6.00
N GLU A 23 0.28 8.99 5.83
CA GLU A 23 -0.14 8.41 4.55
C GLU A 23 -1.40 7.57 4.73
N THR A 24 -2.15 7.45 3.64
CA THR A 24 -3.31 6.56 3.59
C THR A 24 -2.89 5.10 3.75
N ASP A 25 -3.54 4.38 4.68
CA ASP A 25 -3.33 2.94 4.83
C ASP A 25 -4.18 2.16 3.82
N SER A 26 -3.56 1.75 2.73
CA SER A 26 -4.19 0.90 1.70
C SER A 26 -4.33 -0.57 2.10
N GLY A 27 -3.86 -0.95 3.31
CA GLY A 27 -3.90 -2.34 3.79
C GLY A 27 -2.73 -3.19 3.28
N PRO A 28 -2.96 -4.48 2.94
CA PRO A 28 -1.87 -5.40 2.59
C PRO A 28 -1.03 -5.01 1.37
N GLY A 29 -1.54 -4.08 0.54
CA GLY A 29 -0.79 -3.40 -0.50
C GLY A 29 -0.29 -4.25 -1.67
N TYR A 30 -0.79 -5.48 -1.84
CA TYR A 30 -0.38 -6.36 -2.94
C TYR A 30 -0.78 -5.85 -4.33
N GLN A 31 -1.69 -4.86 -4.43
CA GLN A 31 -2.01 -4.18 -5.67
C GLN A 31 -1.05 -3.01 -5.97
N MET A 32 -0.38 -2.49 -4.94
CA MET A 32 0.59 -1.39 -5.02
C MET A 32 1.98 -1.85 -4.57
N ILE A 33 2.40 -3.02 -5.07
CA ILE A 33 3.54 -3.78 -4.55
C ILE A 33 4.84 -3.01 -4.54
N MET A 34 5.16 -2.28 -5.62
CA MET A 34 6.43 -1.55 -5.73
C MET A 34 6.52 -0.35 -4.80
N MET A 35 5.37 0.33 -4.55
CA MET A 35 5.31 1.43 -3.60
C MET A 35 5.51 0.94 -2.16
N ASN A 36 5.06 -0.28 -1.85
CA ASN A 36 5.19 -0.86 -0.53
C ASN A 36 6.55 -1.54 -0.30
N ASN A 37 7.04 -2.32 -1.27
CA ASN A 37 8.35 -2.97 -1.15
C ASN A 37 9.00 -3.11 -2.53
N PRO A 38 10.08 -2.39 -2.82
CA PRO A 38 10.75 -2.44 -4.12
C PRO A 38 11.33 -3.81 -4.49
N ALA A 39 11.54 -4.71 -3.52
CA ALA A 39 12.02 -6.05 -3.78
C ALA A 39 11.02 -6.94 -4.54
N PHE A 40 9.78 -6.50 -4.70
CA PHE A 40 8.78 -7.17 -5.54
C PHE A 40 8.92 -6.89 -7.04
N SER A 41 9.67 -5.88 -7.44
CA SER A 41 9.79 -5.51 -8.86
C SER A 41 10.23 -6.70 -9.71
N GLY A 42 9.45 -7.04 -10.75
CA GLY A 42 9.70 -8.15 -11.66
C GLY A 42 9.55 -9.55 -11.08
N SER A 43 9.04 -9.70 -9.85
CA SER A 43 8.96 -11.01 -9.16
C SER A 43 7.94 -11.96 -9.80
N GLU A 44 6.99 -11.47 -10.58
CA GLU A 44 6.07 -12.32 -11.35
C GLU A 44 6.70 -12.90 -12.62
N GLY A 45 7.87 -12.40 -12.98
CA GLY A 45 8.66 -12.89 -14.12
C GLY A 45 8.28 -12.29 -15.46
N ASP A 46 7.02 -11.95 -15.68
CA ASP A 46 6.52 -11.27 -16.89
C ASP A 46 6.37 -9.76 -16.65
N GLY A 47 6.20 -9.00 -17.72
CA GLY A 47 5.77 -7.63 -17.62
C GLY A 47 4.32 -7.54 -17.16
N VAL A 48 4.06 -6.78 -16.11
CA VAL A 48 2.73 -6.60 -15.54
C VAL A 48 2.40 -5.12 -15.41
N LEU A 49 1.30 -4.73 -16.01
CA LEU A 49 0.68 -3.41 -15.82
C LEU A 49 -0.39 -3.53 -14.74
N ARG A 50 -0.42 -2.59 -13.78
CA ARG A 50 -1.44 -2.52 -12.74
C ARG A 50 -2.03 -1.13 -12.67
N LEU A 51 -3.34 -1.08 -12.52
CA LEU A 51 -4.09 0.14 -12.24
C LEU A 51 -5.01 -0.11 -11.06
N SER A 52 -4.98 0.78 -10.07
CA SER A 52 -5.85 0.73 -8.89
C SER A 52 -6.49 2.09 -8.65
N TYR A 53 -7.75 2.08 -8.27
CA TYR A 53 -8.49 3.24 -7.80
C TYR A 53 -9.02 2.94 -6.39
N LEU A 54 -8.77 3.86 -5.48
CA LEU A 54 -9.19 3.78 -4.08
C LEU A 54 -10.07 4.99 -3.77
N ASN A 55 -11.22 4.73 -3.15
CA ASN A 55 -12.12 5.77 -2.64
C ASN A 55 -12.28 5.56 -1.13
N PHE A 56 -11.77 6.51 -0.36
CA PHE A 56 -11.79 6.47 1.10
C PHE A 56 -13.03 7.19 1.61
N TYR A 57 -13.66 6.63 2.64
CA TYR A 57 -14.85 7.16 3.30
C TYR A 57 -15.98 7.52 2.33
N PRO A 58 -16.38 6.62 1.43
CA PRO A 58 -17.39 6.90 0.42
C PRO A 58 -18.71 7.26 1.09
N GLY A 59 -19.40 8.26 0.50
CA GLY A 59 -20.67 8.78 1.03
C GLY A 59 -20.53 9.89 2.09
N ASN A 60 -19.31 10.20 2.51
CA ASN A 60 -19.04 11.35 3.39
C ASN A 60 -18.30 12.43 2.60
N ASN A 61 -18.79 13.40 2.13
CA ASN A 61 -18.27 14.49 1.27
C ASN A 61 -16.77 14.87 1.46
N TYR A 62 -15.95 13.96 1.98
CA TYR A 62 -14.51 14.18 2.21
C TYR A 62 -13.68 14.17 0.92
N ASN A 63 -14.23 13.63 -0.17
CA ASN A 63 -13.58 13.57 -1.47
C ASN A 63 -12.11 13.07 -1.40
N LEU A 64 -11.91 11.92 -0.76
CA LEU A 64 -10.61 11.29 -0.57
C LEU A 64 -10.48 10.11 -1.53
N HIS A 65 -9.61 10.21 -2.51
CA HIS A 65 -9.39 9.12 -3.46
C HIS A 65 -7.95 9.08 -3.94
N SER A 66 -7.52 7.89 -4.37
CA SER A 66 -6.19 7.66 -4.90
C SER A 66 -6.25 6.87 -6.18
N VAL A 67 -5.36 7.20 -7.10
CA VAL A 67 -5.09 6.44 -8.32
C VAL A 67 -3.65 5.93 -8.25
N TYR A 68 -3.46 4.67 -8.59
CA TYR A 68 -2.14 4.07 -8.69
C TYR A 68 -1.99 3.36 -10.02
N PHE A 69 -0.88 3.61 -10.68
CA PHE A 69 -0.48 2.93 -11.92
C PHE A 69 0.94 2.40 -11.76
N SER A 70 1.21 1.20 -12.27
CA SER A 70 2.56 0.66 -12.27
C SER A 70 2.81 -0.28 -13.44
N TYR A 71 4.08 -0.39 -13.78
CA TYR A 71 4.61 -1.42 -14.65
C TYR A 71 5.90 -1.97 -14.07
N ASP A 72 6.02 -3.28 -14.02
CA ASP A 72 7.26 -3.96 -13.67
C ASP A 72 7.47 -5.21 -14.51
N SER A 73 8.72 -5.60 -14.65
CA SER A 73 9.10 -6.79 -15.42
C SER A 73 10.45 -7.33 -14.95
N TYR A 74 10.64 -8.61 -15.10
CA TYR A 74 11.97 -9.22 -14.98
C TYR A 74 12.85 -8.83 -16.18
N VAL A 75 14.08 -8.41 -15.90
CA VAL A 75 15.08 -8.00 -16.91
C VAL A 75 16.29 -8.93 -16.82
N PRO A 76 16.41 -9.95 -17.70
CA PRO A 76 17.47 -10.95 -17.63
C PRO A 76 18.88 -10.38 -17.61
N ALA A 77 19.14 -9.31 -18.35
CA ALA A 77 20.45 -8.66 -18.41
C ALA A 77 20.88 -8.04 -17.09
N LEU A 78 19.92 -7.65 -16.23
CA LEU A 78 20.17 -7.06 -14.91
C LEU A 78 20.11 -8.09 -13.78
N HIS A 79 19.87 -9.38 -14.07
CA HIS A 79 19.68 -10.44 -13.08
C HIS A 79 18.62 -10.06 -12.02
N GLY A 80 17.55 -9.36 -12.44
CA GLY A 80 16.58 -8.83 -11.51
C GLY A 80 15.37 -8.25 -12.20
N GLY A 81 14.52 -7.61 -11.42
CA GLY A 81 13.35 -6.91 -11.92
C GLY A 81 13.50 -5.41 -11.86
N ALA A 82 12.86 -4.72 -12.77
CA ALA A 82 12.79 -3.27 -12.80
C ALA A 82 11.36 -2.84 -13.07
N GLY A 83 11.00 -1.67 -12.56
CA GLY A 83 9.68 -1.13 -12.79
C GLY A 83 9.57 0.35 -12.42
N PHE A 84 8.41 0.91 -12.72
CA PHE A 84 8.05 2.26 -12.33
C PHE A 84 6.61 2.31 -11.86
N TYR A 85 6.30 3.31 -11.04
CA TYR A 85 4.94 3.57 -10.59
C TYR A 85 4.65 5.06 -10.56
N LEU A 86 3.38 5.37 -10.66
CA LEU A 86 2.79 6.69 -10.45
C LEU A 86 1.63 6.53 -9.46
N SER A 87 1.51 7.44 -8.53
CA SER A 87 0.34 7.53 -7.64
C SER A 87 -0.07 8.98 -7.50
N ASP A 88 -1.36 9.20 -7.39
CA ASP A 88 -1.99 10.49 -7.18
C ASP A 88 -3.02 10.35 -6.06
N ASP A 89 -2.74 10.98 -4.92
CA ASP A 89 -3.59 10.96 -3.73
C ASP A 89 -4.28 12.31 -3.59
N TYR A 90 -5.58 12.34 -3.85
CA TYR A 90 -6.43 13.52 -3.73
C TYR A 90 -7.07 13.57 -2.34
N LEU A 91 -6.66 14.54 -1.53
CA LEU A 91 -6.99 14.62 -0.12
C LEU A 91 -7.94 15.80 0.15
N GLY A 92 -9.24 15.55 0.05
CA GLY A 92 -10.28 16.50 0.46
C GLY A 92 -10.42 17.75 -0.41
N GLY A 93 -9.85 17.76 -1.61
CA GLY A 93 -9.94 18.90 -2.52
C GLY A 93 -8.94 20.03 -2.24
N ILE A 94 -8.16 19.92 -1.16
CA ILE A 94 -7.19 20.94 -0.76
C ILE A 94 -5.76 20.48 -1.04
N VAL A 95 -5.43 19.22 -0.74
CA VAL A 95 -4.09 18.66 -0.91
C VAL A 95 -4.12 17.60 -2.00
N ASN A 96 -3.15 17.68 -2.89
CA ASN A 96 -2.88 16.66 -3.90
C ASN A 96 -1.44 16.20 -3.78
N ASP A 97 -1.24 14.89 -3.61
CA ASP A 97 0.05 14.26 -3.45
C ASP A 97 0.37 13.38 -4.66
N LEU A 98 1.11 13.93 -5.61
CA LEU A 98 1.59 13.20 -6.79
C LEU A 98 2.95 12.59 -6.53
N ARG A 99 3.09 11.29 -6.79
CA ARG A 99 4.34 10.55 -6.62
C ARG A 99 4.68 9.74 -7.87
N GLY A 100 5.92 9.83 -8.32
CA GLY A 100 6.49 9.00 -9.38
C GLY A 100 7.76 8.33 -8.90
N GLY A 101 7.89 7.01 -9.10
CA GLY A 101 9.05 6.27 -8.64
C GLY A 101 9.54 5.21 -9.62
N LEU A 102 10.83 4.94 -9.55
CA LEU A 102 11.51 3.84 -10.22
C LEU A 102 11.96 2.83 -9.16
N SER A 103 11.94 1.56 -9.49
CA SER A 103 12.40 0.51 -8.59
C SER A 103 13.21 -0.54 -9.35
N TYR A 104 14.17 -1.12 -8.64
CA TYR A 104 14.98 -2.22 -9.12
C TYR A 104 15.15 -3.24 -8.00
N ALA A 105 15.04 -4.53 -8.33
CA ALA A 105 15.27 -5.63 -7.41
C ALA A 105 16.28 -6.62 -8.01
N TYR A 106 17.36 -6.89 -7.30
CA TYR A 106 18.31 -7.92 -7.65
C TYR A 106 17.86 -9.28 -7.09
N PHE A 107 17.92 -10.34 -7.90
CA PHE A 107 17.46 -11.68 -7.53
C PHE A 107 18.64 -12.59 -7.26
N LEU A 108 18.75 -13.09 -6.04
CA LEU A 108 19.80 -13.99 -5.59
C LEU A 108 19.20 -15.36 -5.25
N GLN A 109 19.73 -16.41 -5.83
CA GLN A 109 19.47 -17.77 -5.36
C GLN A 109 20.46 -18.11 -4.25
N ALA A 110 20.00 -18.12 -3.00
CA ALA A 110 20.82 -18.39 -1.82
C ALA A 110 20.88 -19.88 -1.46
N GLY A 111 20.04 -20.72 -2.06
CA GLY A 111 19.99 -22.16 -1.81
C GLY A 111 19.13 -22.88 -2.85
N LYS A 112 18.92 -24.19 -2.68
CA LYS A 112 18.07 -24.97 -3.61
C LYS A 112 16.65 -24.41 -3.73
N ASP A 113 16.06 -24.04 -2.59
CA ASP A 113 14.67 -23.56 -2.50
C ASP A 113 14.57 -22.17 -1.87
N LEU A 114 15.69 -21.50 -1.60
CA LEU A 114 15.75 -20.19 -1.00
C LEU A 114 16.21 -19.15 -2.01
N PHE A 115 15.37 -18.16 -2.27
CA PHE A 115 15.64 -17.00 -3.12
C PHE A 115 15.49 -15.73 -2.29
N ILE A 116 16.34 -14.77 -2.55
CA ILE A 116 16.34 -13.47 -1.87
C ILE A 116 16.32 -12.38 -2.95
N ASN A 117 15.33 -11.51 -2.90
CA ASN A 117 15.32 -10.32 -3.73
C ASN A 117 15.67 -9.12 -2.85
N ALA A 118 16.62 -8.31 -3.28
CA ALA A 118 16.99 -7.07 -2.62
C ALA A 118 16.62 -5.91 -3.54
N GLY A 119 15.73 -5.04 -3.06
CA GLY A 119 15.14 -3.96 -3.84
C GLY A 119 15.50 -2.58 -3.34
N LEU A 120 15.65 -1.65 -4.28
CA LEU A 120 15.81 -0.22 -4.04
C LEU A 120 14.79 0.54 -4.86
N SER A 121 14.30 1.65 -4.35
CA SER A 121 13.45 2.59 -5.07
C SER A 121 13.93 4.02 -4.90
N ALA A 122 13.70 4.81 -5.94
CA ALA A 122 13.91 6.24 -5.95
C ALA A 122 12.64 6.91 -6.49
N SER A 123 12.15 7.93 -5.81
CA SER A 123 10.90 8.59 -6.20
C SER A 123 10.99 10.10 -6.01
N VAL A 124 10.17 10.79 -6.78
CA VAL A 124 9.87 12.21 -6.62
C VAL A 124 8.45 12.31 -6.09
N TYR A 125 8.27 13.13 -5.10
CA TYR A 125 7.01 13.40 -4.43
C TYR A 125 6.70 14.89 -4.57
N HIS A 126 5.53 15.23 -5.09
CA HIS A 126 5.05 16.59 -5.23
C HIS A 126 3.76 16.75 -4.47
N ARG A 127 3.75 17.60 -3.44
CA ARG A 127 2.55 18.03 -2.72
C ARG A 127 2.08 19.35 -3.25
N GLY A 128 0.90 19.37 -3.88
CA GLY A 128 0.22 20.56 -4.35
C GLY A 128 -0.90 20.98 -3.39
N PHE A 129 -1.22 22.27 -3.42
CA PHE A 129 -2.33 22.86 -2.65
C PHE A 129 -3.29 23.58 -3.58
N SER A 130 -4.59 23.37 -3.39
CA SER A 130 -5.66 24.11 -4.06
C SER A 130 -6.69 24.58 -3.04
N PHE A 131 -6.88 25.87 -2.95
CA PHE A 131 -7.82 26.48 -2.00
C PHE A 131 -9.04 27.11 -2.70
N GLU A 132 -9.25 26.82 -3.99
CA GLU A 132 -10.29 27.43 -4.81
C GLU A 132 -11.71 27.27 -4.24
N ASN A 133 -11.95 26.14 -3.56
CA ASN A 133 -13.25 25.82 -2.96
C ASN A 133 -13.21 25.80 -1.42
N ALA A 134 -12.12 26.27 -0.82
CA ALA A 134 -12.00 26.33 0.63
C ALA A 134 -12.71 27.55 1.17
N ILE A 135 -13.45 27.37 2.25
CA ILE A 135 -14.08 28.47 3.00
C ILE A 135 -13.41 28.53 4.37
N PHE A 136 -12.76 29.63 4.67
CA PHE A 136 -12.06 29.86 5.92
C PHE A 136 -12.96 30.54 6.95
N PRO A 137 -12.70 30.35 8.26
CA PRO A 137 -13.54 30.93 9.31
C PRO A 137 -13.70 32.45 9.25
N ASP A 138 -12.65 33.18 8.80
CA ASP A 138 -12.65 34.64 8.65
C ASP A 138 -13.52 35.15 7.49
N GLN A 139 -13.93 34.24 6.61
CA GLN A 139 -14.83 34.53 5.49
C GLN A 139 -16.30 34.43 5.88
N ILE A 140 -16.63 33.88 7.06
CA ILE A 140 -17.99 33.65 7.52
C ILE A 140 -18.37 34.77 8.50
N ASP A 141 -19.34 35.58 8.18
CA ASP A 141 -19.83 36.63 9.09
C ASP A 141 -20.76 36.05 10.20
N GLU A 142 -21.17 36.90 11.12
CA GLU A 142 -22.07 36.54 12.25
C GLU A 142 -23.43 35.98 11.78
N PHE A 143 -23.84 36.26 10.54
CA PHE A 143 -25.08 35.80 9.92
C PHE A 143 -24.89 34.56 9.03
N GLY A 144 -23.64 34.04 8.91
CA GLY A 144 -23.32 32.90 8.08
C GLY A 144 -23.15 33.22 6.59
N VAL A 145 -23.02 34.49 6.23
CA VAL A 145 -22.76 34.91 4.85
C VAL A 145 -21.25 34.75 4.56
N VAL A 146 -20.92 34.14 3.43
CA VAL A 146 -19.54 33.90 3.03
C VAL A 146 -19.01 35.06 2.16
N SER A 147 -17.90 35.68 2.59
CA SER A 147 -17.16 36.65 1.77
C SER A 147 -16.10 35.92 0.90
N TRP A 148 -15.74 36.52 -0.24
CA TRP A 148 -14.76 35.93 -1.15
C TRP A 148 -13.29 36.19 -0.75
N SER A 149 -13.04 37.13 0.16
CA SER A 149 -11.69 37.47 0.61
C SER A 149 -11.36 36.80 1.96
N THR A 150 -10.18 36.21 2.06
CA THR A 150 -9.63 35.71 3.33
C THR A 150 -8.35 36.48 3.69
N ASN A 151 -8.08 36.62 4.98
CA ASN A 151 -6.82 37.16 5.52
C ASN A 151 -5.81 36.05 5.84
N GLU A 152 -6.17 34.79 5.61
CA GLU A 152 -5.28 33.64 5.84
C GLU A 152 -4.10 33.68 4.87
N ILE A 153 -2.90 33.37 5.38
CA ILE A 153 -1.68 33.25 4.58
C ILE A 153 -1.65 31.85 3.98
N LEU A 154 -2.11 31.73 2.75
CA LEU A 154 -2.17 30.45 2.06
C LEU A 154 -0.86 30.11 1.37
N PRO A 155 -0.42 28.85 1.39
CA PRO A 155 0.68 28.39 0.55
C PRO A 155 0.34 28.60 -0.93
N THR A 156 1.21 29.31 -1.63
CA THR A 156 1.01 29.61 -3.07
C THR A 156 1.73 28.64 -4.00
N SER A 157 2.61 27.82 -3.46
CA SER A 157 3.40 26.85 -4.24
C SER A 157 3.40 25.49 -3.58
N GLY A 158 3.36 24.45 -4.41
CA GLY A 158 3.57 23.08 -3.95
C GLY A 158 5.02 22.82 -3.55
N GLN A 159 5.25 21.74 -2.84
CA GLN A 159 6.57 21.27 -2.43
C GLN A 159 6.94 20.00 -3.22
N THR A 160 8.15 20.01 -3.80
CA THR A 160 8.70 18.84 -4.50
C THR A 160 9.91 18.32 -3.75
N VAL A 161 9.90 17.03 -3.43
CA VAL A 161 10.98 16.39 -2.69
C VAL A 161 11.37 15.07 -3.35
N PHE A 162 12.60 14.63 -3.06
CA PHE A 162 13.13 13.35 -3.47
C PHE A 162 13.08 12.37 -2.30
N ASP A 163 12.76 11.12 -2.58
CA ASP A 163 12.65 10.07 -1.59
C ASP A 163 13.28 8.75 -2.08
N ILE A 164 13.70 7.93 -1.14
CA ILE A 164 14.30 6.62 -1.40
C ILE A 164 13.69 5.57 -0.49
N GLY A 165 13.62 4.34 -1.00
CA GLY A 165 13.17 3.17 -0.25
C GLY A 165 14.04 1.97 -0.52
N ALA A 166 14.04 1.03 0.42
CA ALA A 166 14.75 -0.25 0.30
C ALA A 166 13.88 -1.39 0.83
N GLY A 167 14.11 -2.59 0.33
CA GLY A 167 13.39 -3.74 0.81
C GLY A 167 14.06 -5.06 0.49
N PHE A 168 13.62 -6.08 1.19
CA PHE A 168 14.04 -7.46 0.99
C PHE A 168 12.82 -8.36 0.90
N LEU A 169 12.94 -9.40 0.11
CA LEU A 169 11.94 -10.44 -0.04
C LEU A 169 12.64 -11.79 -0.01
N PHE A 170 12.19 -12.67 0.84
CA PHE A 170 12.67 -14.04 1.02
C PHE A 170 11.60 -14.99 0.51
N ILE A 171 11.97 -15.90 -0.38
CA ILE A 171 11.07 -16.85 -1.02
C ILE A 171 11.58 -18.25 -0.77
N SER A 172 10.77 -19.09 -0.15
CA SER A 172 11.11 -20.49 0.12
C SER A 172 9.93 -21.38 -0.20
N GLY A 173 10.09 -22.22 -1.22
CA GLY A 173 9.02 -23.11 -1.68
C GLY A 173 7.77 -22.34 -2.10
N LYS A 174 6.70 -22.48 -1.31
CA LYS A 174 5.41 -21.84 -1.50
C LYS A 174 5.16 -20.66 -0.55
N TYR A 175 6.15 -20.28 0.24
CA TYR A 175 6.05 -19.21 1.20
C TYR A 175 6.97 -18.08 0.79
N PHE A 176 6.54 -16.87 1.04
CA PHE A 176 7.38 -15.70 0.93
C PHE A 176 7.09 -14.72 2.07
N GLY A 177 8.09 -13.96 2.41
CA GLY A 177 7.98 -12.89 3.39
C GLY A 177 9.03 -11.85 3.12
N GLY A 178 8.76 -10.63 3.51
CA GLY A 178 9.68 -9.54 3.27
C GLY A 178 9.47 -8.39 4.22
N PHE A 179 10.43 -7.51 4.20
CA PHE A 179 10.34 -6.23 4.89
C PHE A 179 10.83 -5.11 3.98
N SER A 180 10.33 -3.91 4.23
CA SER A 180 10.79 -2.71 3.54
C SER A 180 10.83 -1.51 4.47
N ILE A 181 11.65 -0.57 4.10
CA ILE A 181 11.76 0.75 4.71
C ILE A 181 11.58 1.76 3.58
N ASN A 182 10.49 2.50 3.62
CA ASN A 182 10.24 3.62 2.72
C ASN A 182 10.50 4.94 3.45
N HIS A 183 10.65 6.02 2.72
CA HIS A 183 10.95 7.35 3.23
C HIS A 183 12.24 7.39 4.06
N LEU A 184 13.30 6.76 3.54
CA LEU A 184 14.60 6.75 4.21
C LEU A 184 15.18 8.15 4.40
N ALA A 185 14.91 9.06 3.44
CA ALA A 185 15.35 10.45 3.49
C ALA A 185 14.53 11.32 4.47
N GLU A 186 13.36 10.86 4.92
CA GLU A 186 12.39 11.64 5.69
C GLU A 186 12.18 13.04 5.11
N PRO A 187 11.76 13.15 3.82
CA PRO A 187 11.67 14.45 3.17
C PRO A 187 10.67 15.37 3.87
N ASP A 188 10.96 16.66 3.85
CA ASP A 188 10.07 17.68 4.42
C ASP A 188 9.07 18.15 3.38
N LEU A 189 7.78 17.95 3.65
CA LEU A 189 6.66 18.31 2.79
C LEU A 189 6.02 19.65 3.16
N SER A 190 6.62 20.39 4.12
CA SER A 190 6.08 21.69 4.55
C SER A 190 6.15 22.74 3.45
N ALA A 191 5.04 23.37 3.13
CA ALA A 191 4.96 24.39 2.09
C ALA A 191 5.61 25.71 2.47
N THR A 192 5.67 26.03 3.76
CA THR A 192 6.13 27.34 4.26
C THR A 192 7.48 27.30 4.97
N GLY A 193 8.09 26.12 5.13
CA GLY A 193 9.34 25.93 5.88
C GLY A 193 9.23 26.21 7.38
N SER A 194 8.07 26.62 7.87
CA SER A 194 7.83 26.96 9.28
C SER A 194 7.28 25.79 10.09
N SER A 195 6.67 24.81 9.46
CA SER A 195 6.19 23.57 10.05
C SER A 195 7.13 22.41 9.67
N ASN A 196 7.47 21.56 10.61
CA ASN A 196 8.27 20.36 10.35
C ASN A 196 7.33 19.20 9.97
N GLU A 197 6.94 19.12 8.69
CA GLU A 197 6.06 18.09 8.14
C GLU A 197 6.85 16.96 7.47
N ARG A 198 7.87 16.46 8.16
CA ARG A 198 8.69 15.38 7.63
C ARG A 198 7.89 14.09 7.48
N LEU A 199 7.93 13.55 6.28
CA LEU A 199 7.37 12.24 5.98
C LEU A 199 8.21 11.16 6.69
N LYS A 200 7.67 10.64 7.79
CA LYS A 200 8.38 9.66 8.63
C LYS A 200 8.60 8.35 7.91
N ARG A 201 9.73 7.67 8.24
CA ARG A 201 10.02 6.34 7.72
C ARG A 201 8.86 5.40 7.94
N LYS A 202 8.54 4.64 6.89
CA LYS A 202 7.50 3.61 6.91
C LYS A 202 8.17 2.24 6.85
N LEU A 203 8.00 1.48 7.92
CA LEU A 203 8.44 0.09 8.03
C LEU A 203 7.27 -0.81 7.68
N LEU A 204 7.48 -1.75 6.77
CA LEU A 204 6.49 -2.75 6.39
C LEU A 204 7.09 -4.14 6.54
N LEU A 205 6.33 -5.05 7.14
CA LEU A 205 6.60 -6.48 7.17
C LEU A 205 5.41 -7.20 6.57
N HIS A 206 5.66 -8.18 5.71
CA HIS A 206 4.61 -8.99 5.12
C HIS A 206 5.04 -10.44 4.99
N LEU A 207 4.05 -11.31 5.09
CA LEU A 207 4.19 -12.76 4.97
C LEU A 207 3.03 -13.29 4.15
N ALA A 208 3.27 -14.24 3.27
CA ALA A 208 2.22 -14.97 2.61
C ALA A 208 2.68 -16.39 2.24
N GLY A 209 1.71 -17.23 1.96
CA GLY A 209 1.97 -18.60 1.56
C GLY A 209 0.93 -19.14 0.58
N GLU A 210 1.16 -20.32 0.04
CA GLU A 210 0.22 -21.02 -0.81
C GLU A 210 0.02 -22.45 -0.29
N LEU A 211 -1.25 -22.82 -0.05
CA LEU A 211 -1.66 -24.15 0.36
C LEU A 211 -2.67 -24.67 -0.66
N ASN A 212 -2.39 -25.85 -1.24
CA ASN A 212 -3.33 -26.49 -2.15
C ASN A 212 -4.42 -27.22 -1.36
N LEU A 213 -5.68 -26.87 -1.60
CA LEU A 213 -6.84 -27.54 -0.98
C LEU A 213 -7.33 -28.72 -1.83
N SER A 214 -7.07 -28.71 -3.13
CA SER A 214 -7.46 -29.77 -4.05
C SER A 214 -6.23 -30.51 -4.59
N LYS A 215 -6.36 -31.82 -4.80
CA LYS A 215 -5.33 -32.64 -5.46
C LYS A 215 -5.05 -32.17 -6.90
N THR A 216 -6.04 -31.62 -7.58
CA THR A 216 -5.92 -31.06 -8.94
C THR A 216 -5.31 -29.65 -8.95
N GLN A 217 -4.96 -29.09 -7.79
CA GLN A 217 -4.46 -27.72 -7.61
C GLN A 217 -5.40 -26.63 -8.15
N SER A 218 -6.66 -26.98 -8.42
CA SER A 218 -7.67 -26.03 -8.93
C SER A 218 -8.22 -25.09 -7.85
N LEU A 219 -8.03 -25.44 -6.57
CA LEU A 219 -8.45 -24.63 -5.42
C LEU A 219 -7.28 -24.48 -4.46
N LYS A 220 -6.92 -23.23 -4.16
CA LYS A 220 -5.82 -22.87 -3.28
C LYS A 220 -6.29 -21.89 -2.23
N ILE A 221 -5.69 -21.96 -1.05
CA ILE A 221 -5.80 -20.90 -0.04
C ILE A 221 -4.43 -20.24 0.14
N ARG A 222 -4.42 -18.91 0.17
CA ARG A 222 -3.22 -18.11 0.39
C ARG A 222 -3.38 -17.32 1.69
N PRO A 223 -2.90 -17.86 2.82
CA PRO A 223 -2.81 -17.10 4.05
C PRO A 223 -1.82 -15.95 3.87
N LEU A 224 -2.14 -14.82 4.48
CA LEU A 224 -1.29 -13.63 4.46
C LEU A 224 -1.36 -12.89 5.79
N GLY A 225 -0.30 -12.15 6.08
CA GLY A 225 -0.22 -11.24 7.21
C GLY A 225 0.72 -10.09 6.90
N PHE A 226 0.45 -8.95 7.50
CA PHE A 226 1.30 -7.76 7.37
C PHE A 226 1.30 -6.93 8.64
N LEU A 227 2.33 -6.11 8.76
CA LEU A 227 2.50 -5.13 9.82
C LEU A 227 3.14 -3.89 9.22
N GLY A 228 2.57 -2.74 9.51
CA GLY A 228 3.06 -1.42 9.08
C GLY A 228 3.28 -0.50 10.27
N LEU A 229 4.38 0.24 10.27
CA LEU A 229 4.71 1.24 11.28
C LEU A 229 5.20 2.52 10.59
N GLN A 230 4.54 3.65 10.85
CA GLN A 230 4.94 4.96 10.36
C GLN A 230 4.57 6.06 11.35
N GLY A 231 5.53 6.89 11.77
CA GLY A 231 5.27 8.03 12.64
C GLY A 231 4.54 7.71 13.95
N GLY A 232 4.72 6.49 14.49
CA GLY A 232 4.00 6.00 15.68
C GLY A 232 2.64 5.35 15.38
N PHE A 233 2.13 5.45 14.14
CA PHE A 233 0.96 4.69 13.70
C PHE A 233 1.38 3.26 13.39
N LEU A 234 0.75 2.30 14.06
CA LEU A 234 0.94 0.87 13.87
C LEU A 234 -0.33 0.29 13.29
N SER A 235 -0.22 -0.37 12.15
CA SER A 235 -1.29 -1.17 11.57
C SER A 235 -0.84 -2.61 11.38
N ALA A 236 -1.74 -3.55 11.57
CA ALA A 236 -1.49 -4.96 11.35
C ALA A 236 -2.73 -5.63 10.78
N GLY A 237 -2.53 -6.66 9.98
CA GLY A 237 -3.63 -7.44 9.46
C GLY A 237 -3.23 -8.85 9.12
N ALA A 238 -4.23 -9.72 9.13
CA ALA A 238 -4.08 -11.12 8.73
C ALA A 238 -5.37 -11.61 8.06
N GLY A 239 -5.21 -12.53 7.13
CA GLY A 239 -6.34 -13.09 6.41
C GLY A 239 -5.94 -14.14 5.43
N ALA A 240 -6.81 -14.40 4.48
CA ALA A 240 -6.55 -15.37 3.42
C ALA A 240 -7.28 -15.00 2.13
N VAL A 241 -6.73 -15.47 1.02
CA VAL A 241 -7.38 -15.49 -0.29
C VAL A 241 -7.68 -16.92 -0.65
N LEU A 242 -8.93 -17.22 -0.98
CA LEU A 242 -9.33 -18.47 -1.59
C LEU A 242 -9.34 -18.27 -3.11
N GLU A 243 -8.45 -18.96 -3.81
CA GLU A 243 -8.22 -18.80 -5.25
C GLU A 243 -8.63 -20.06 -6.00
N SER A 244 -9.45 -19.88 -7.01
CA SER A 244 -9.73 -20.86 -8.06
C SER A 244 -9.10 -20.39 -9.38
N ASN A 245 -9.25 -21.16 -10.45
CA ASN A 245 -8.63 -20.84 -11.75
C ASN A 245 -9.06 -19.47 -12.31
N TYR A 246 -10.30 -19.04 -12.05
CA TYR A 246 -10.90 -17.82 -12.63
C TYR A 246 -11.38 -16.83 -11.59
N LEU A 247 -11.59 -17.26 -10.36
CA LEU A 247 -12.19 -16.46 -9.29
C LEU A 247 -11.34 -16.57 -8.04
N SER A 248 -11.09 -15.43 -7.41
CA SER A 248 -10.56 -15.39 -6.04
C SER A 248 -11.50 -14.58 -5.15
N VAL A 249 -11.57 -14.97 -3.89
CA VAL A 249 -12.25 -14.20 -2.84
C VAL A 249 -11.32 -14.04 -1.66
N ASN A 250 -11.36 -12.89 -1.00
CA ASN A 250 -10.52 -12.61 0.14
C ASN A 250 -11.29 -12.15 1.36
N ALA A 251 -10.72 -12.41 2.53
CA ALA A 251 -11.16 -11.87 3.80
C ALA A 251 -9.94 -11.60 4.68
N ILE A 252 -9.83 -10.35 5.17
CA ILE A 252 -8.69 -9.86 5.95
C ILE A 252 -9.23 -9.06 7.12
N ILE A 253 -8.72 -9.33 8.31
CA ILE A 253 -8.96 -8.54 9.51
C ILE A 253 -7.78 -7.60 9.66
N LEU A 254 -8.07 -6.32 9.89
CA LEU A 254 -7.09 -5.26 10.11
C LEU A 254 -7.34 -4.61 11.46
N GLY A 255 -6.27 -4.28 12.16
CA GLY A 255 -6.31 -3.53 13.40
C GLY A 255 -5.21 -2.48 13.44
N ASP A 256 -5.45 -1.41 14.18
CA ASP A 256 -4.45 -0.36 14.40
C ASP A 256 -4.34 0.03 15.89
N ASN A 257 -3.29 0.78 16.23
CA ASN A 257 -3.09 1.25 17.60
C ASN A 257 -4.04 2.39 18.02
N GLY A 258 -4.85 2.92 17.07
CA GLY A 258 -5.99 3.80 17.35
C GLY A 258 -7.22 3.05 17.86
N LYS A 259 -7.09 1.72 18.14
CA LYS A 259 -8.17 0.82 18.58
C LYS A 259 -9.29 0.65 17.54
N ASN A 260 -8.96 0.81 16.27
CA ASN A 260 -9.88 0.49 15.18
C ASN A 260 -9.68 -0.97 14.77
N MET A 261 -10.79 -1.64 14.45
CA MET A 261 -10.79 -2.96 13.85
C MET A 261 -11.67 -2.96 12.62
N ASN A 262 -11.11 -3.40 11.52
CA ASN A 262 -11.75 -3.36 10.21
C ASN A 262 -11.75 -4.76 9.59
N ILE A 263 -12.73 -5.03 8.73
CA ILE A 263 -12.69 -6.16 7.82
C ILE A 263 -12.57 -5.62 6.40
N GLN A 264 -11.68 -6.22 5.65
CA GLN A 264 -11.63 -6.08 4.20
C GLN A 264 -12.07 -7.40 3.57
N THR A 265 -13.00 -7.34 2.64
CA THR A 265 -13.41 -8.47 1.82
C THR A 265 -13.45 -8.06 0.37
N GLY A 266 -13.24 -9.00 -0.53
CA GLY A 266 -13.22 -8.69 -1.95
C GLY A 266 -13.21 -9.92 -2.81
N PHE A 267 -13.25 -9.67 -4.10
CA PHE A 267 -13.17 -10.72 -5.12
C PHE A 267 -12.34 -10.25 -6.31
N SER A 268 -11.80 -11.19 -7.05
CA SER A 268 -11.15 -10.93 -8.33
C SER A 268 -11.50 -11.97 -9.37
N PHE A 269 -11.59 -11.53 -10.62
CA PHE A 269 -11.77 -12.37 -11.78
C PHE A 269 -10.51 -12.35 -12.63
N LYS A 270 -10.05 -13.55 -13.04
CA LYS A 270 -8.90 -13.72 -13.91
C LYS A 270 -9.36 -14.34 -15.23
N GLY A 271 -9.20 -13.59 -16.32
CA GLY A 271 -9.52 -14.03 -17.68
C GLY A 271 -8.30 -13.88 -18.59
N GLY A 272 -7.58 -15.00 -18.83
CA GLY A 272 -6.39 -14.98 -19.67
C GLY A 272 -5.28 -14.08 -19.11
N LYS A 273 -5.03 -12.95 -19.77
CA LYS A 273 -3.98 -11.97 -19.40
C LYS A 273 -4.48 -10.86 -18.48
N VAL A 274 -5.78 -10.78 -18.25
CA VAL A 274 -6.42 -9.69 -17.50
C VAL A 274 -6.96 -10.23 -16.19
N SER A 275 -6.72 -9.48 -15.12
CA SER A 275 -7.37 -9.70 -13.82
C SER A 275 -8.05 -8.40 -13.40
N VAL A 276 -9.28 -8.49 -12.93
CA VAL A 276 -10.05 -7.36 -12.38
C VAL A 276 -10.42 -7.71 -10.96
N TYR A 277 -10.29 -6.76 -10.06
CA TYR A 277 -10.60 -6.98 -8.64
C TYR A 277 -11.41 -5.82 -8.06
N TYR A 278 -12.13 -6.15 -6.98
CA TYR A 278 -12.82 -5.21 -6.13
C TYR A 278 -12.69 -5.62 -4.68
N ASN A 279 -12.34 -4.66 -3.81
CA ASN A 279 -12.26 -4.81 -2.36
C ASN A 279 -13.15 -3.77 -1.69
N TYR A 280 -13.75 -4.19 -0.59
CA TYR A 280 -14.51 -3.34 0.30
C TYR A 280 -13.97 -3.50 1.72
N ARG A 281 -13.67 -2.37 2.37
CA ARG A 281 -13.25 -2.32 3.77
C ARG A 281 -14.28 -1.58 4.59
N PHE A 282 -14.66 -2.16 5.71
CA PHE A 282 -15.59 -1.56 6.64
C PHE A 282 -15.10 -1.72 8.08
N ASN A 283 -15.52 -0.77 8.91
CA ASN A 283 -15.17 -0.73 10.32
C ASN A 283 -16.11 -1.61 11.14
N ILE A 284 -15.55 -2.39 12.09
CA ILE A 284 -16.31 -3.17 13.07
C ILE A 284 -16.24 -2.51 14.44
N VAL A 285 -15.03 -2.05 14.81
CA VAL A 285 -14.77 -1.38 16.06
C VAL A 285 -14.04 -0.08 15.77
N SER A 286 -14.59 1.03 16.25
CA SER A 286 -13.99 2.36 16.13
C SER A 286 -13.57 2.87 17.50
N GLY A 287 -12.27 3.18 17.65
CA GLY A 287 -11.74 3.79 18.87
C GLY A 287 -12.37 5.16 19.18
N ASN A 288 -12.70 5.92 18.16
CA ASN A 288 -13.21 7.30 18.28
C ASN A 288 -14.72 7.44 18.11
N LYS A 289 -15.45 6.37 17.80
CA LYS A 289 -16.91 6.38 17.49
C LYS A 289 -17.34 7.31 16.34
N LEU A 290 -16.40 8.00 15.71
CA LEU A 290 -16.62 8.95 14.61
C LEU A 290 -16.28 8.35 13.25
N MET A 291 -15.69 7.17 13.21
CA MET A 291 -15.31 6.52 11.95
C MET A 291 -16.57 6.06 11.20
N PRO A 292 -16.71 6.39 9.93
CA PRO A 292 -17.79 5.88 9.09
C PRO A 292 -17.68 4.37 8.95
N LEU A 293 -18.82 3.68 8.85
CA LEU A 293 -18.86 2.24 8.66
C LEU A 293 -18.10 1.81 7.41
N SER A 294 -18.30 2.51 6.29
CA SER A 294 -17.59 2.29 5.04
C SER A 294 -16.30 3.08 5.02
N LEU A 295 -15.15 2.40 4.96
CA LEU A 295 -13.84 3.03 5.00
C LEU A 295 -13.18 3.12 3.63
N LEU A 296 -13.32 2.10 2.77
CA LEU A 296 -12.60 2.03 1.52
C LEU A 296 -13.34 1.17 0.50
N HIS A 297 -13.51 1.72 -0.70
CA HIS A 297 -13.75 0.96 -1.91
C HIS A 297 -12.47 0.97 -2.74
N GLN A 298 -11.98 -0.19 -3.13
CA GLN A 298 -10.83 -0.33 -3.99
C GLN A 298 -11.20 -1.18 -5.19
N THR A 299 -10.88 -0.70 -6.37
CA THR A 299 -11.04 -1.47 -7.62
C THR A 299 -9.79 -1.33 -8.46
N GLY A 300 -9.56 -2.28 -9.32
CA GLY A 300 -8.44 -2.18 -10.25
C GLY A 300 -8.35 -3.35 -11.19
N LEU A 301 -7.31 -3.27 -12.00
CA LEU A 301 -7.00 -4.27 -13.01
C LEU A 301 -5.49 -4.52 -13.08
N ALA A 302 -5.13 -5.74 -13.46
CA ALA A 302 -3.77 -6.11 -13.80
C ALA A 302 -3.76 -6.79 -15.17
N PHE A 303 -2.77 -6.46 -15.98
CA PHE A 303 -2.58 -6.99 -17.32
C PHE A 303 -1.18 -7.60 -17.45
N ILE A 304 -1.12 -8.91 -17.71
CA ILE A 304 0.13 -9.66 -17.89
C ILE A 304 0.49 -9.68 -19.37
N LEU A 305 1.68 -9.16 -19.71
CA LEU A 305 2.11 -9.02 -21.10
C LEU A 305 2.61 -10.33 -21.72
N ASN A 306 3.09 -11.30 -20.90
CA ASN A 306 3.75 -12.54 -21.36
C ASN A 306 4.91 -12.26 -22.33
N ASN A 307 5.71 -11.25 -22.03
CA ASN A 307 6.75 -10.72 -22.91
C ASN A 307 8.16 -11.13 -22.51
N VAL A 308 8.31 -11.95 -21.47
CA VAL A 308 9.61 -12.42 -20.97
C VAL A 308 9.72 -13.92 -21.14
N GLU A 309 10.80 -14.38 -21.76
CA GLU A 309 11.13 -15.80 -21.78
C GLU A 309 11.46 -16.27 -20.35
N LYS A 310 10.64 -17.17 -19.82
CA LYS A 310 10.85 -17.76 -18.49
C LYS A 310 12.07 -18.66 -18.53
N ARG A 311 13.19 -18.19 -18.02
CA ARG A 311 14.36 -19.00 -17.77
C ARG A 311 14.24 -19.72 -16.44
N ASN A 312 14.78 -20.95 -16.32
CA ASN A 312 14.77 -21.77 -15.10
C ASN A 312 15.55 -21.16 -13.91
N LEU A 313 16.06 -19.95 -14.05
CA LEU A 313 16.95 -19.29 -13.10
C LEU A 313 16.24 -18.39 -12.09
N ILE A 314 14.94 -18.19 -12.23
CA ILE A 314 14.17 -17.35 -11.31
C ILE A 314 12.99 -18.09 -10.72
N LYS A 315 12.73 -17.85 -9.45
CA LYS A 315 11.49 -18.27 -8.78
C LYS A 315 10.45 -17.15 -8.93
N THR A 316 9.46 -17.38 -9.77
CA THR A 316 8.34 -16.45 -9.89
C THR A 316 7.39 -16.58 -8.71
N ILE A 317 6.83 -15.46 -8.27
CA ILE A 317 5.83 -15.41 -7.21
C ILE A 317 4.50 -15.07 -7.88
N ASN A 318 3.48 -15.86 -7.56
CA ASN A 318 2.10 -15.45 -7.85
C ASN A 318 1.57 -14.72 -6.63
N PHE A 319 1.39 -13.41 -6.75
CA PHE A 319 0.80 -12.63 -5.66
C PHE A 319 -0.64 -13.03 -5.41
N PRO A 320 -1.10 -12.92 -4.13
CA PRO A 320 -2.52 -12.94 -3.85
C PRO A 320 -3.15 -11.77 -4.61
N ILE A 321 -4.06 -12.04 -5.52
CA ILE A 321 -4.88 -11.01 -6.16
C ILE A 321 -5.99 -10.71 -5.15
N LEU A 322 -5.79 -9.63 -4.40
CA LEU A 322 -6.71 -9.14 -3.39
C LEU A 322 -7.72 -8.22 -4.01
#